data_f07f8e2653e1d5368720f11d520d8c5f
#
_entry.id   f07f8e2653e1d5368720f11d520d8c5f
#
_cell.length_a   1.000
_cell.length_b   1.000
_cell.length_c   1.000
_cell.angle_alpha   90.00
_cell.angle_beta   90.00
_cell.angle_gamma   90.00
#
_symmetry.space_group_name_H-M   'P 1'
#
loop_
_entity.id
_entity.type
_entity.pdbx_description
1 polymer ?
#
loop_
_entity_poly.entity_id
_entity_poly.type
_entity_poly.pdbx_seq_one_letter_code
_entity_poly.pdbx_strand_id
1 'polypeptide(L)'
;MSKEKIVLCEDLADVMPPEYHELVENATFGDQDRGWKDIGSSKELIEQHSLCAGCPESIAFRYILASLPAPEDTVFVGSTGCTSLVFPHVAVHNIHSLFGNQNAIASGLKRTLKSRFPDVEKDVVVLAGDGATVDIGLDMTMQSWFRQEKFTTICFDNELYANTGGQESGLMQKGFVAKMAPKGKNFEKVRLAEIAREAGCAYVAVLTVSKPNRVEQAIKNAVLVAREVGPTFVQLYTPCILE
;
A
#
# COMPACT_ATOMS: atom_id res chain seq x y z
N MET A 1 13.69 8.61 25.43
CA MET A 1 12.70 7.69 24.83
C MET A 1 13.48 6.61 24.11
N SER A 2 13.25 5.33 24.44
CA SER A 2 13.98 4.22 23.86
C SER A 2 13.66 4.10 22.38
N LYS A 3 14.69 3.99 21.53
CA LYS A 3 14.54 3.66 20.11
C LYS A 3 13.85 2.29 20.04
N GLU A 4 12.61 2.25 19.59
CA GLU A 4 11.97 0.97 19.28
C GLU A 4 12.70 0.36 18.09
N LYS A 5 13.47 -0.69 18.34
CA LYS A 5 14.07 -1.49 17.28
C LYS A 5 12.96 -2.30 16.59
N ILE A 6 13.04 -2.38 15.28
CA ILE A 6 12.25 -3.37 14.54
C ILE A 6 12.79 -4.73 14.96
N VAL A 7 11.96 -5.53 15.63
CA VAL A 7 12.31 -6.90 15.98
C VAL A 7 11.85 -7.78 14.82
N LEU A 8 12.80 -8.37 14.12
CA LEU A 8 12.50 -9.47 13.19
C LEU A 8 11.83 -10.58 13.96
N CYS A 9 10.74 -11.12 13.42
CA CYS A 9 10.19 -12.38 13.93
C CYS A 9 11.26 -13.45 13.81
N GLU A 10 11.51 -14.23 14.86
CA GLU A 10 12.57 -15.25 14.90
C GLU A 10 12.49 -16.19 13.68
N ASP A 11 11.29 -16.56 13.26
CA ASP A 11 11.03 -17.41 12.09
C ASP A 11 11.47 -16.78 10.75
N LEU A 12 11.55 -15.45 10.67
CA LEU A 12 11.98 -14.72 9.47
C LEU A 12 13.50 -14.49 9.43
N ALA A 13 14.13 -14.42 10.61
CA ALA A 13 15.59 -14.26 10.71
C ALA A 13 16.33 -15.47 10.14
N ASP A 14 15.78 -16.67 10.29
CA ASP A 14 16.39 -17.91 9.80
C ASP A 14 16.24 -18.11 8.29
N VAL A 15 15.27 -17.43 7.66
CA VAL A 15 14.98 -17.57 6.22
C VAL A 15 15.52 -16.40 5.40
N MET A 16 15.83 -15.27 6.05
CA MET A 16 16.31 -14.06 5.40
C MET A 16 17.84 -14.14 5.18
N PRO A 17 18.34 -13.89 3.95
CA PRO A 17 19.77 -13.79 3.72
C PRO A 17 20.46 -12.78 4.66
N PRO A 18 21.67 -13.10 5.17
CA PRO A 18 22.37 -12.26 6.16
C PRO A 18 22.56 -10.79 5.75
N GLU A 19 22.74 -10.54 4.47
CA GLU A 19 22.88 -9.18 3.92
C GLU A 19 21.65 -8.29 4.13
N TYR A 20 20.47 -8.87 4.35
CA TYR A 20 19.23 -8.13 4.61
C TYR A 20 18.98 -7.89 6.10
N HIS A 21 19.64 -8.62 7.00
CA HIS A 21 19.57 -8.38 8.44
C HIS A 21 20.02 -6.95 8.77
N GLU A 22 21.11 -6.50 8.15
CA GLU A 22 21.64 -5.16 8.34
C GLU A 22 20.70 -4.06 7.83
N LEU A 23 19.97 -4.31 6.73
CA LEU A 23 18.96 -3.40 6.18
C LEU A 23 17.76 -3.24 7.12
N VAL A 24 17.32 -4.32 7.78
CA VAL A 24 16.20 -4.31 8.73
C VAL A 24 16.62 -3.75 10.08
N GLU A 25 17.82 -4.10 10.56
CA GLU A 25 18.36 -3.58 11.82
C GLU A 25 18.65 -2.07 11.74
N ASN A 26 19.07 -1.57 10.58
CA ASN A 26 19.30 -0.15 10.31
C ASN A 26 18.04 0.62 9.93
N ALA A 27 16.92 -0.05 9.69
CA ALA A 27 15.61 0.56 9.51
C ALA A 27 15.08 1.10 10.85
N THR A 28 15.80 2.05 11.41
CA THR A 28 15.35 2.80 12.59
C THR A 28 14.21 3.72 12.16
N PHE A 29 13.11 3.70 12.90
CA PHE A 29 12.11 4.77 12.80
C PHE A 29 12.82 6.09 13.07
N GLY A 30 12.81 6.98 12.08
CA GLY A 30 13.55 8.23 12.15
C GLY A 30 13.26 9.04 13.42
N ASP A 31 14.28 9.62 13.98
CA ASP A 31 14.33 10.31 15.26
C ASP A 31 13.63 11.70 15.26
N GLN A 32 12.82 12.01 14.24
CA GLN A 32 12.15 13.30 14.15
C GLN A 32 10.64 13.13 14.25
N ASP A 33 10.08 13.62 15.34
CA ASP A 33 8.65 13.95 15.44
C ASP A 33 8.32 15.05 14.40
N ARG A 34 8.16 14.63 13.16
CA ARG A 34 7.63 15.52 12.13
C ARG A 34 6.16 15.74 12.42
N GLY A 35 5.83 16.97 12.73
CA GLY A 35 4.45 17.39 12.87
C GLY A 35 3.73 17.37 11.52
N TRP A 36 2.42 17.47 11.52
CA TRP A 36 1.58 17.59 10.32
C TRP A 36 2.04 18.69 9.35
N LYS A 37 2.79 19.68 9.83
CA LYS A 37 3.32 20.79 9.04
C LYS A 37 4.56 20.42 8.22
N ASP A 38 5.23 19.34 8.61
CA ASP A 38 6.47 18.88 7.99
C ASP A 38 6.24 17.74 6.99
N ILE A 39 4.96 17.41 6.71
CA ILE A 39 4.61 16.50 5.61
C ILE A 39 5.08 17.17 4.33
N GLY A 40 6.21 16.67 3.88
CA GLY A 40 7.11 17.30 2.95
C GLY A 40 6.49 17.77 1.63
N SER A 41 7.32 18.25 0.77
CA SER A 41 7.18 18.80 -0.57
C SER A 41 6.34 17.98 -1.58
N SER A 42 5.47 17.09 -1.13
CA SER A 42 4.47 16.41 -1.99
C SER A 42 3.47 17.38 -2.66
N LYS A 43 3.53 18.67 -2.30
CA LYS A 43 2.67 19.70 -2.88
C LYS A 43 2.83 19.87 -4.39
N GLU A 44 4.02 19.55 -4.90
CA GLU A 44 4.31 19.60 -6.34
C GLU A 44 3.84 18.36 -7.08
N LEU A 45 3.59 17.26 -6.35
CA LEU A 45 3.21 15.98 -6.93
C LEU A 45 1.71 15.68 -6.88
N ILE A 46 0.92 16.51 -6.18
CA ILE A 46 -0.53 16.34 -6.06
C ILE A 46 -1.25 17.67 -6.07
N GLU A 47 -2.22 17.81 -6.96
CA GLU A 47 -3.12 18.95 -7.05
C GLU A 47 -4.41 18.74 -6.24
N GLN A 48 -5.39 19.61 -6.43
CA GLN A 48 -6.72 19.45 -5.86
C GLN A 48 -7.39 18.21 -6.47
N HIS A 49 -7.82 17.29 -5.64
CA HIS A 49 -8.43 16.01 -6.03
C HIS A 49 -9.90 15.94 -5.61
N SER A 50 -10.63 14.92 -6.09
CA SER A 50 -12.07 14.74 -5.91
C SER A 50 -12.47 13.83 -4.74
N LEU A 51 -11.55 13.48 -3.84
CA LEU A 51 -11.90 12.75 -2.61
C LEU A 51 -12.74 13.61 -1.67
N CYS A 52 -13.55 12.98 -0.83
CA CYS A 52 -14.36 13.66 0.16
C CYS A 52 -13.52 14.57 1.08
N ALA A 53 -14.07 15.68 1.51
CA ALA A 53 -13.41 16.55 2.47
C ALA A 53 -13.16 15.81 3.79
N GLY A 54 -11.90 15.80 4.26
CA GLY A 54 -11.49 15.06 5.45
C GLY A 54 -11.23 13.55 5.23
N CYS A 55 -11.30 13.05 4.00
CA CYS A 55 -11.01 11.65 3.71
C CYS A 55 -9.54 11.30 4.03
N PRO A 56 -9.27 10.29 4.85
CA PRO A 56 -7.91 9.91 5.24
C PRO A 56 -7.07 9.35 4.08
N GLU A 57 -7.68 8.85 3.01
CA GLU A 57 -6.94 8.47 1.80
C GLU A 57 -6.17 9.65 1.20
N SER A 58 -6.71 10.87 1.28
CA SER A 58 -6.04 12.07 0.78
C SER A 58 -4.72 12.36 1.50
N ILE A 59 -4.70 12.12 2.80
CA ILE A 59 -3.50 12.23 3.64
C ILE A 59 -2.53 11.10 3.32
N ALA A 60 -3.05 9.88 3.18
CA ALA A 60 -2.26 8.71 2.81
C ALA A 60 -1.51 8.90 1.48
N PHE A 61 -2.18 9.44 0.45
CA PHE A 61 -1.54 9.77 -0.81
C PHE A 61 -0.37 10.74 -0.65
N ARG A 62 -0.50 11.74 0.22
CA ARG A 62 0.59 12.70 0.49
C ARG A 62 1.78 12.02 1.14
N TYR A 63 1.56 11.09 2.07
CA TYR A 63 2.64 10.30 2.67
C TYR A 63 3.31 9.39 1.65
N ILE A 64 2.53 8.73 0.80
CA ILE A 64 3.05 7.87 -0.26
C ILE A 64 3.97 8.69 -1.18
N LEU A 65 3.48 9.82 -1.69
CA LEU A 65 4.25 10.69 -2.59
C LEU A 65 5.52 11.24 -1.93
N ALA A 66 5.46 11.62 -0.65
CA ALA A 66 6.61 12.11 0.10
C ALA A 66 7.67 11.02 0.40
N SER A 67 7.26 9.74 0.32
CA SER A 67 8.10 8.59 0.66
C SER A 67 8.74 7.92 -0.56
N LEU A 68 8.36 8.31 -1.78
CA LEU A 68 8.92 7.71 -2.99
C LEU A 68 10.41 8.04 -3.12
N PRO A 69 11.28 7.04 -3.27
CA PRO A 69 12.71 7.27 -3.47
C PRO A 69 13.05 8.01 -4.77
N ALA A 70 12.25 7.77 -5.83
CA ALA A 70 12.40 8.35 -7.15
C ALA A 70 11.02 8.51 -7.80
N PRO A 71 10.29 9.61 -7.52
CA PRO A 71 8.95 9.81 -8.08
C PRO A 71 8.92 9.80 -9.62
N GLU A 72 9.96 10.34 -10.26
CA GLU A 72 10.14 10.39 -11.72
C GLU A 72 10.34 9.01 -12.35
N ASP A 73 10.82 8.05 -11.57
CA ASP A 73 11.05 6.66 -11.98
C ASP A 73 10.00 5.70 -11.41
N THR A 74 8.94 6.24 -10.82
CA THR A 74 7.83 5.46 -10.23
C THR A 74 6.62 5.46 -11.15
N VAL A 75 5.96 4.31 -11.28
CA VAL A 75 4.68 4.17 -11.94
C VAL A 75 3.65 3.60 -10.97
N PHE A 76 2.57 4.34 -10.75
CA PHE A 76 1.43 3.85 -9.99
C PHE A 76 0.52 2.99 -10.85
N VAL A 77 0.08 1.87 -10.32
CA VAL A 77 -0.97 1.04 -10.90
C VAL A 77 -2.17 1.06 -9.96
N GLY A 78 -3.22 1.72 -10.37
CA GLY A 78 -4.40 1.91 -9.56
C GLY A 78 -5.55 1.02 -9.93
N SER A 79 -6.45 0.84 -8.99
CA SER A 79 -7.72 0.18 -9.19
C SER A 79 -8.89 1.17 -9.16
N THR A 80 -10.00 0.77 -9.74
CA THR A 80 -11.26 1.52 -9.63
C THR A 80 -11.70 1.61 -8.16
N GLY A 81 -12.24 2.74 -7.76
CA GLY A 81 -12.69 3.03 -6.40
C GLY A 81 -12.39 4.48 -6.00
N CYS A 82 -12.36 4.78 -4.70
CA CYS A 82 -11.99 6.12 -4.20
C CYS A 82 -10.58 6.51 -4.66
N THR A 83 -9.66 5.58 -4.70
CA THR A 83 -8.27 5.74 -5.16
C THR A 83 -8.19 6.35 -6.57
N SER A 84 -9.09 5.97 -7.49
CA SER A 84 -9.09 6.48 -8.86
C SER A 84 -9.44 7.98 -8.97
N LEU A 85 -10.03 8.56 -7.94
CA LEU A 85 -10.36 9.99 -7.88
C LEU A 85 -9.12 10.89 -7.67
N VAL A 86 -7.99 10.28 -7.34
CA VAL A 86 -6.73 10.98 -7.12
C VAL A 86 -5.80 10.92 -8.33
N PHE A 87 -5.82 9.83 -9.09
CA PHE A 87 -4.87 9.61 -10.18
C PHE A 87 -4.77 10.72 -11.23
N PRO A 88 -5.88 11.38 -11.68
CA PRO A 88 -5.76 12.49 -12.61
C PRO A 88 -5.02 13.72 -12.05
N HIS A 89 -4.80 13.76 -10.74
CA HIS A 89 -4.30 14.91 -10.01
C HIS A 89 -2.88 14.70 -9.43
N VAL A 90 -2.22 13.58 -9.74
CA VAL A 90 -0.85 13.31 -9.31
C VAL A 90 0.13 13.39 -10.47
N ALA A 91 1.29 14.00 -10.23
CA ALA A 91 2.35 14.19 -11.21
C ALA A 91 3.29 12.98 -11.32
N VAL A 92 2.90 11.81 -10.80
CA VAL A 92 3.61 10.54 -10.96
C VAL A 92 2.94 9.76 -12.09
N HIS A 93 3.71 9.09 -12.92
CA HIS A 93 3.17 8.22 -13.98
C HIS A 93 2.18 7.22 -13.37
N ASN A 94 1.02 7.10 -13.98
CA ASN A 94 0.01 6.19 -13.44
C ASN A 94 -0.81 5.50 -14.54
N ILE A 95 -1.29 4.32 -14.20
CA ILE A 95 -2.16 3.50 -15.03
C ILE A 95 -3.37 3.11 -14.18
N HIS A 96 -4.56 3.40 -14.66
CA HIS A 96 -5.81 2.91 -14.07
C HIS A 96 -6.15 1.54 -14.65
N SER A 97 -6.19 0.51 -13.82
CA SER A 97 -6.57 -0.86 -14.20
C SER A 97 -8.08 -1.09 -14.03
N LEU A 98 -8.56 -2.18 -14.58
CA LEU A 98 -9.87 -2.72 -14.21
C LEU A 98 -9.89 -3.10 -12.72
N PHE A 99 -11.07 -3.04 -12.11
CA PHE A 99 -11.27 -3.37 -10.69
C PHE A 99 -10.82 -4.81 -10.40
N GLY A 100 -9.87 -4.96 -9.46
CA GLY A 100 -9.27 -6.23 -9.10
C GLY A 100 -8.05 -6.67 -9.92
N ASN A 101 -7.77 -6.05 -11.10
CA ASN A 101 -6.67 -6.47 -11.97
C ASN A 101 -5.34 -5.71 -11.77
N GLN A 102 -5.27 -4.85 -10.78
CA GLN A 102 -4.11 -3.96 -10.55
C GLN A 102 -2.78 -4.73 -10.40
N ASN A 103 -2.76 -5.83 -9.68
CA ASN A 103 -1.53 -6.63 -9.48
C ASN A 103 -1.10 -7.37 -10.76
N ALA A 104 -2.04 -7.84 -11.58
CA ALA A 104 -1.74 -8.45 -12.87
C ALA A 104 -1.12 -7.43 -13.84
N ILE A 105 -1.68 -6.22 -13.91
CA ILE A 105 -1.13 -5.11 -14.72
C ILE A 105 0.26 -4.73 -14.22
N ALA A 106 0.44 -4.59 -12.88
CA ALA A 106 1.72 -4.27 -12.27
C ALA A 106 2.80 -5.31 -12.60
N SER A 107 2.47 -6.60 -12.58
CA SER A 107 3.36 -7.69 -12.97
C SER A 107 3.84 -7.56 -14.42
N GLY A 108 2.93 -7.36 -15.36
CA GLY A 108 3.27 -7.13 -16.76
C GLY A 108 4.10 -5.87 -16.97
N LEU A 109 3.72 -4.78 -16.30
CA LEU A 109 4.41 -3.50 -16.36
C LEU A 109 5.84 -3.59 -15.82
N LYS A 110 6.05 -4.15 -14.62
CA LYS A 110 7.41 -4.30 -14.04
C LYS A 110 8.34 -5.07 -14.94
N ARG A 111 7.87 -6.16 -15.52
CA ARG A 111 8.66 -6.97 -16.49
C ARG A 111 8.98 -6.19 -17.77
N THR A 112 8.00 -5.44 -18.28
CA THR A 112 8.20 -4.61 -19.49
C THR A 112 9.20 -3.49 -19.23
N LEU A 113 9.07 -2.79 -18.10
CA LEU A 113 9.99 -1.72 -17.72
C LEU A 113 11.41 -2.24 -17.56
N LYS A 114 11.60 -3.38 -16.89
CA LYS A 114 12.92 -4.02 -16.76
C LYS A 114 13.53 -4.40 -18.11
N SER A 115 12.73 -4.87 -19.05
CA SER A 115 13.20 -5.21 -20.41
C SER A 115 13.55 -3.98 -21.24
N ARG A 116 12.77 -2.89 -21.08
CA ARG A 116 12.96 -1.67 -21.88
C ARG A 116 14.04 -0.75 -21.33
N PHE A 117 14.22 -0.74 -20.03
CA PHE A 117 15.15 0.13 -19.28
C PHE A 117 16.02 -0.72 -18.34
N PRO A 118 16.89 -1.61 -18.89
CA PRO A 118 17.64 -2.57 -18.05
C PRO A 118 18.59 -1.90 -17.05
N ASP A 119 19.07 -0.70 -17.37
CA ASP A 119 20.07 0.05 -16.58
C ASP A 119 19.43 1.08 -15.63
N VAL A 120 18.10 1.19 -15.62
CA VAL A 120 17.38 2.13 -14.74
C VAL A 120 16.37 1.37 -13.91
N GLU A 121 16.47 1.51 -12.59
CA GLU A 121 15.46 0.92 -11.70
C GLU A 121 14.16 1.74 -11.78
N LYS A 122 13.09 1.08 -12.21
CA LYS A 122 11.74 1.67 -12.27
C LYS A 122 10.86 1.02 -11.21
N ASP A 123 10.33 1.82 -10.31
CA ASP A 123 9.42 1.35 -9.28
C ASP A 123 8.01 1.18 -9.82
N VAL A 124 7.37 0.09 -9.43
CA VAL A 124 5.94 -0.10 -9.64
C VAL A 124 5.26 -0.18 -8.28
N VAL A 125 4.30 0.69 -8.05
CA VAL A 125 3.53 0.74 -6.80
C VAL A 125 2.06 0.59 -7.11
N VAL A 126 1.47 -0.47 -6.61
CA VAL A 126 0.03 -0.71 -6.71
C VAL A 126 -0.69 0.05 -5.62
N LEU A 127 -1.72 0.80 -5.99
CA LEU A 127 -2.58 1.56 -5.09
C LEU A 127 -4.03 1.11 -5.28
N ALA A 128 -4.58 0.41 -4.30
CA ALA A 128 -5.92 -0.18 -4.41
C ALA A 128 -6.66 -0.13 -3.07
N GLY A 129 -7.97 -0.01 -3.12
CA GLY A 129 -8.83 -0.19 -1.96
C GLY A 129 -8.91 -1.66 -1.53
N ASP A 130 -9.50 -1.89 -0.36
CA ASP A 130 -9.69 -3.21 0.22
C ASP A 130 -10.51 -4.14 -0.66
N GLY A 131 -11.67 -3.71 -1.15
CA GLY A 131 -12.50 -4.53 -2.04
C GLY A 131 -11.79 -4.96 -3.33
N ALA A 132 -10.93 -4.10 -3.89
CA ALA A 132 -10.11 -4.43 -5.05
C ALA A 132 -8.98 -5.40 -4.73
N THR A 133 -8.51 -5.42 -3.49
CA THR A 133 -7.33 -6.21 -3.08
C THR A 133 -7.72 -7.55 -2.48
N VAL A 134 -8.70 -7.57 -1.55
CA VAL A 134 -9.03 -8.77 -0.76
C VAL A 134 -10.24 -9.53 -1.28
N ASP A 135 -11.09 -8.88 -2.07
CA ASP A 135 -12.29 -9.53 -2.62
C ASP A 135 -12.08 -9.84 -4.11
N ILE A 136 -12.34 -8.88 -5.00
CA ILE A 136 -12.32 -9.10 -6.46
C ILE A 136 -10.93 -9.46 -6.98
N GLY A 137 -9.87 -8.89 -6.42
CA GLY A 137 -8.50 -9.06 -6.92
C GLY A 137 -7.61 -9.95 -6.07
N LEU A 138 -8.17 -10.73 -5.14
CA LEU A 138 -7.36 -11.53 -4.22
C LEU A 138 -6.47 -12.54 -4.96
N ASP A 139 -7.01 -13.23 -5.95
CA ASP A 139 -6.28 -14.20 -6.75
C ASP A 139 -5.08 -13.58 -7.49
N MET A 140 -5.29 -12.44 -8.16
CA MET A 140 -4.23 -11.71 -8.87
C MET A 140 -3.17 -11.15 -7.90
N THR A 141 -3.62 -10.69 -6.75
CA THR A 141 -2.76 -10.18 -5.68
C THR A 141 -1.86 -11.29 -5.13
N MET A 142 -2.45 -12.42 -4.72
CA MET A 142 -1.71 -13.57 -4.22
C MET A 142 -0.76 -14.16 -5.27
N GLN A 143 -1.22 -14.30 -6.52
CA GLN A 143 -0.37 -14.80 -7.59
C GLN A 143 0.85 -13.92 -7.86
N SER A 144 0.72 -12.60 -7.70
CA SER A 144 1.87 -11.71 -7.81
C SER A 144 2.89 -11.96 -6.70
N TRP A 145 2.44 -12.23 -5.46
CA TRP A 145 3.29 -12.56 -4.33
C TRP A 145 3.96 -13.94 -4.48
N PHE A 146 3.21 -14.97 -4.85
CA PHE A 146 3.78 -16.31 -5.10
C PHE A 146 4.84 -16.31 -6.20
N ARG A 147 4.70 -15.48 -7.22
CA ARG A 147 5.68 -15.35 -8.28
C ARG A 147 6.86 -14.44 -7.93
N GLN A 148 6.90 -13.93 -6.69
CA GLN A 148 7.98 -13.05 -6.19
C GLN A 148 8.20 -11.82 -7.09
N GLU A 149 7.10 -11.21 -7.52
CA GLU A 149 7.14 -10.02 -8.38
C GLU A 149 7.66 -8.81 -7.59
N LYS A 150 8.71 -8.16 -8.08
CA LYS A 150 9.42 -7.07 -7.39
C LYS A 150 8.67 -5.73 -7.50
N PHE A 151 7.55 -5.60 -6.82
CA PHE A 151 6.80 -4.36 -6.68
C PHE A 151 6.06 -4.27 -5.34
N THR A 152 5.63 -3.06 -5.00
CA THR A 152 4.93 -2.77 -3.76
C THR A 152 3.42 -2.74 -4.00
N THR A 153 2.65 -3.43 -3.16
CA THR A 153 1.18 -3.30 -3.11
C THR A 153 0.79 -2.54 -1.84
N ILE A 154 0.10 -1.42 -1.99
CA ILE A 154 -0.49 -0.64 -0.91
C ILE A 154 -2.00 -0.80 -0.98
N CYS A 155 -2.58 -1.34 0.10
CA CYS A 155 -4.02 -1.49 0.26
C CYS A 155 -4.56 -0.39 1.18
N PHE A 156 -5.44 0.46 0.67
CA PHE A 156 -6.20 1.39 1.48
C PHE A 156 -7.38 0.63 2.12
N ASP A 157 -7.23 0.31 3.40
CA ASP A 157 -8.23 -0.39 4.19
C ASP A 157 -9.22 0.64 4.77
N ASN A 158 -10.27 0.93 4.01
CA ASN A 158 -11.37 1.78 4.46
C ASN A 158 -12.58 0.97 4.96
N GLU A 159 -12.46 -0.37 4.95
CA GLU A 159 -13.42 -1.37 5.43
C GLU A 159 -14.71 -1.45 4.60
N LEU A 160 -14.77 -0.80 3.43
CA LEU A 160 -16.00 -0.69 2.62
C LEU A 160 -15.71 -0.60 1.12
N TYR A 161 -16.71 -0.97 0.31
CA TYR A 161 -16.83 -0.48 -1.07
C TYR A 161 -17.48 0.91 -1.01
N ALA A 162 -16.71 1.90 -0.56
CA ALA A 162 -17.23 3.24 -0.25
C ALA A 162 -17.72 3.99 -1.49
N ASN A 163 -16.94 3.96 -2.58
CA ASN A 163 -17.26 4.69 -3.81
C ASN A 163 -18.55 4.22 -4.50
N THR A 164 -18.91 2.97 -4.31
CA THR A 164 -20.12 2.37 -4.92
C THR A 164 -21.36 2.42 -4.01
N GLY A 165 -21.23 2.97 -2.81
CA GLY A 165 -22.37 3.27 -1.94
C GLY A 165 -22.41 2.53 -0.61
N GLY A 166 -21.27 2.00 -0.10
CA GLY A 166 -21.18 1.43 1.24
C GLY A 166 -21.55 -0.03 1.34
N GLN A 167 -21.09 -0.88 0.41
CA GLN A 167 -21.16 -2.34 0.54
C GLN A 167 -20.07 -2.84 1.50
N GLU A 168 -20.31 -3.98 2.14
CA GLU A 168 -19.32 -4.62 3.00
C GLU A 168 -18.14 -5.15 2.19
N SER A 169 -16.91 -4.91 2.68
CA SER A 169 -15.69 -5.49 2.13
C SER A 169 -15.16 -6.65 2.97
N GLY A 170 -14.24 -7.42 2.41
CA GLY A 170 -13.54 -8.48 3.15
C GLY A 170 -12.77 -7.96 4.36
N LEU A 171 -12.30 -6.70 4.35
CA LEU A 171 -11.61 -6.07 5.48
C LEU A 171 -12.54 -5.36 6.47
N MET A 172 -13.83 -5.30 6.23
CA MET A 172 -14.78 -4.77 7.20
C MET A 172 -14.83 -5.66 8.45
N GLN A 173 -14.99 -5.06 9.62
CA GLN A 173 -15.15 -5.79 10.89
C GLN A 173 -16.49 -6.55 10.93
N LYS A 174 -16.48 -7.74 11.52
CA LYS A 174 -17.71 -8.49 11.76
C LYS A 174 -18.66 -7.72 12.67
N GLY A 175 -19.93 -7.70 12.32
CA GLY A 175 -20.99 -6.99 13.04
C GLY A 175 -21.08 -5.51 12.71
N PHE A 176 -20.14 -4.94 11.97
CA PHE A 176 -20.22 -3.55 11.52
C PHE A 176 -21.37 -3.38 10.52
N VAL A 177 -22.11 -2.30 10.69
CA VAL A 177 -23.25 -1.92 9.83
C VAL A 177 -22.76 -0.92 8.81
N ALA A 178 -23.10 -1.12 7.56
CA ALA A 178 -22.86 -0.17 6.49
C ALA A 178 -24.16 0.09 5.73
N LYS A 179 -24.20 1.14 4.94
CA LYS A 179 -25.38 1.59 4.21
C LYS A 179 -26.04 0.46 3.38
N MET A 180 -25.22 -0.35 2.70
CA MET A 180 -25.69 -1.49 1.90
C MET A 180 -25.60 -2.83 2.65
N ALA A 181 -25.16 -2.82 3.90
CA ALA A 181 -25.15 -3.96 4.82
C ALA A 181 -25.83 -3.60 6.16
N PRO A 182 -27.15 -3.29 6.15
CA PRO A 182 -27.86 -2.76 7.31
C PRO A 182 -28.03 -3.77 8.45
N LYS A 183 -27.83 -5.05 8.19
CA LYS A 183 -27.85 -6.13 9.20
C LYS A 183 -26.46 -6.38 9.82
N GLY A 184 -25.45 -5.65 9.36
CA GLY A 184 -24.06 -5.85 9.72
C GLY A 184 -23.44 -7.05 8.99
N LYS A 185 -22.11 -6.98 8.83
CA LYS A 185 -21.32 -8.06 8.23
C LYS A 185 -21.35 -9.31 9.11
N ASN A 186 -21.59 -10.47 8.55
CA ASN A 186 -21.79 -11.71 9.30
C ASN A 186 -20.58 -12.67 9.30
N PHE A 187 -19.50 -12.34 8.63
CA PHE A 187 -18.26 -13.12 8.59
C PHE A 187 -17.06 -12.30 9.09
N GLU A 188 -15.97 -13.02 9.46
CA GLU A 188 -14.79 -12.40 10.05
C GLU A 188 -14.03 -11.53 9.03
N LYS A 189 -13.31 -10.51 9.55
CA LYS A 189 -12.37 -9.71 8.77
C LYS A 189 -11.27 -10.61 8.22
N VAL A 190 -10.98 -10.51 6.94
CA VAL A 190 -9.89 -11.25 6.30
C VAL A 190 -8.55 -10.74 6.85
N ARG A 191 -7.67 -11.65 7.21
CA ARG A 191 -6.32 -11.35 7.73
C ARG A 191 -5.33 -11.22 6.58
N LEU A 192 -5.52 -10.17 5.77
CA LEU A 192 -4.79 -10.00 4.51
C LEU A 192 -3.27 -9.87 4.73
N ALA A 193 -2.83 -9.21 5.78
CA ALA A 193 -1.41 -9.09 6.11
C ALA A 193 -0.76 -10.44 6.46
N GLU A 194 -1.49 -11.32 7.16
CA GLU A 194 -1.03 -12.69 7.45
C GLU A 194 -0.94 -13.51 6.15
N ILE A 195 -1.94 -13.38 5.27
CA ILE A 195 -1.91 -14.01 3.95
C ILE A 195 -0.70 -13.52 3.14
N ALA A 196 -0.42 -12.23 3.14
CA ALA A 196 0.73 -11.66 2.44
C ALA A 196 2.05 -12.22 2.96
N ARG A 197 2.19 -12.37 4.28
CA ARG A 197 3.36 -12.99 4.91
C ARG A 197 3.52 -14.44 4.47
N GLU A 198 2.46 -15.24 4.58
CA GLU A 198 2.47 -16.65 4.19
C GLU A 198 2.68 -16.85 2.67
N ALA A 199 2.27 -15.87 1.87
CA ALA A 199 2.51 -15.86 0.42
C ALA A 199 3.96 -15.46 0.05
N GLY A 200 4.81 -15.16 1.02
CA GLY A 200 6.22 -14.86 0.82
C GLY A 200 6.52 -13.40 0.47
N CYS A 201 5.69 -12.45 0.89
CA CYS A 201 6.05 -11.04 0.81
C CYS A 201 7.30 -10.78 1.66
N ALA A 202 8.31 -10.15 1.06
CA ALA A 202 9.58 -9.82 1.70
C ALA A 202 9.44 -8.72 2.78
N TYR A 203 8.38 -7.91 2.68
CA TYR A 203 8.03 -6.90 3.67
C TYR A 203 6.52 -6.78 3.79
N VAL A 204 6.02 -6.77 5.02
CA VAL A 204 4.59 -6.58 5.32
C VAL A 204 4.45 -5.57 6.46
N ALA A 205 3.62 -4.55 6.25
CA ALA A 205 3.31 -3.56 7.27
C ALA A 205 1.80 -3.30 7.36
N VAL A 206 1.29 -3.15 8.59
CA VAL A 206 -0.08 -2.73 8.87
C VAL A 206 -0.03 -1.44 9.68
N LEU A 207 -0.59 -0.38 9.16
CA LEU A 207 -0.44 0.97 9.68
C LEU A 207 -1.74 1.75 9.65
N THR A 208 -1.78 2.84 10.38
CA THR A 208 -2.84 3.86 10.30
C THR A 208 -2.26 5.20 9.88
N VAL A 209 -3.02 5.99 9.13
CA VAL A 209 -2.63 7.35 8.71
C VAL A 209 -2.37 8.30 9.87
N SER A 210 -2.79 7.97 11.09
CA SER A 210 -2.57 8.80 12.28
C SER A 210 -1.10 8.86 12.74
N LYS A 211 -0.21 8.09 12.12
CA LYS A 211 1.23 8.02 12.46
C LYS A 211 2.10 8.33 11.23
N PRO A 212 2.20 9.62 10.82
CA PRO A 212 2.87 10.03 9.58
C PRO A 212 4.26 9.44 9.39
N ASN A 213 5.14 9.61 10.37
CA ASN A 213 6.53 9.15 10.30
C ASN A 213 6.65 7.63 10.09
N ARG A 214 5.76 6.86 10.73
CA ARG A 214 5.75 5.39 10.56
C ARG A 214 5.26 5.00 9.17
N VAL A 215 4.26 5.71 8.65
CA VAL A 215 3.72 5.47 7.30
C VAL A 215 4.78 5.79 6.25
N GLU A 216 5.41 6.97 6.32
CA GLU A 216 6.47 7.37 5.39
C GLU A 216 7.63 6.38 5.40
N GLN A 217 8.11 6.01 6.58
CA GLN A 217 9.21 5.05 6.71
C GLN A 217 8.84 3.67 6.17
N ALA A 218 7.64 3.17 6.48
CA ALA A 218 7.20 1.87 6.01
C ALA A 218 7.04 1.82 4.49
N ILE A 219 6.49 2.87 3.87
CA ILE A 219 6.36 2.95 2.42
C ILE A 219 7.73 3.01 1.75
N LYS A 220 8.63 3.84 2.27
CA LYS A 220 10.01 3.93 1.77
C LYS A 220 10.70 2.56 1.84
N ASN A 221 10.61 1.88 2.98
CA ASN A 221 11.18 0.54 3.16
C ASN A 221 10.55 -0.45 2.19
N ALA A 222 9.21 -0.44 2.05
CA ALA A 222 8.52 -1.34 1.14
C ALA A 222 9.03 -1.20 -0.30
N VAL A 223 9.17 0.03 -0.80
CA VAL A 223 9.67 0.28 -2.16
C VAL A 223 11.12 -0.17 -2.32
N LEU A 224 11.99 0.14 -1.34
CA LEU A 224 13.39 -0.27 -1.40
C LEU A 224 13.56 -1.80 -1.32
N VAL A 225 12.83 -2.47 -0.44
CA VAL A 225 12.85 -3.94 -0.34
C VAL A 225 12.29 -4.58 -1.60
N ALA A 226 11.26 -3.98 -2.22
CA ALA A 226 10.72 -4.49 -3.48
C ALA A 226 11.72 -4.46 -4.63
N ARG A 227 12.63 -3.48 -4.67
CA ARG A 227 13.70 -3.41 -5.68
C ARG A 227 14.65 -4.61 -5.59
N GLU A 228 15.07 -4.94 -4.38
CA GLU A 228 16.16 -5.89 -4.14
C GLU A 228 15.66 -7.32 -3.90
N VAL A 229 14.66 -7.46 -3.05
CA VAL A 229 14.28 -8.78 -2.50
C VAL A 229 13.10 -9.40 -3.24
N GLY A 230 11.91 -8.83 -3.10
CA GLY A 230 10.68 -9.46 -3.59
C GLY A 230 9.44 -8.60 -3.33
N PRO A 231 8.24 -9.17 -3.48
CA PRO A 231 7.01 -8.42 -3.31
C PRO A 231 6.88 -7.86 -1.90
N THR A 232 6.29 -6.67 -1.79
CA THR A 232 6.02 -6.04 -0.51
C THR A 232 4.56 -5.63 -0.40
N PHE A 233 4.04 -5.64 0.81
CA PHE A 233 2.65 -5.32 1.10
C PHE A 233 2.53 -4.34 2.26
N VAL A 234 1.75 -3.28 2.06
CA VAL A 234 1.41 -2.30 3.09
C VAL A 234 -0.12 -2.19 3.17
N GLN A 235 -0.69 -2.54 4.31
CA GLN A 235 -2.10 -2.30 4.62
C GLN A 235 -2.19 -1.01 5.41
N LEU A 236 -2.84 0.00 4.83
CA LEU A 236 -2.95 1.33 5.40
C LEU A 236 -4.40 1.61 5.77
N TYR A 237 -4.68 1.62 7.07
CA TYR A 237 -6.02 1.88 7.60
C TYR A 237 -6.41 3.34 7.37
N THR A 238 -7.43 3.51 6.56
CA THR A 238 -7.96 4.80 6.07
C THR A 238 -9.49 4.80 6.16
N PRO A 239 -10.08 4.77 7.36
CA PRO A 239 -11.52 4.55 7.56
C PRO A 239 -12.37 5.54 6.76
N CYS A 240 -13.45 5.05 6.16
CA CYS A 240 -14.39 5.91 5.44
C CYS A 240 -15.08 6.87 6.42
N ILE A 241 -15.16 8.14 6.04
CA ILE A 241 -15.79 9.20 6.87
C ILE A 241 -17.30 9.33 6.63
N LEU A 242 -17.84 8.59 5.68
CA LEU A 242 -19.26 8.65 5.28
C LEU A 242 -20.09 7.47 5.84
N GLU A 243 -19.44 6.49 6.44
CA GLU A 243 -20.05 5.27 6.95
C GLU A 243 -19.62 4.99 8.40
#